data_1ffb14e60783c73e0fa8c37a2644a377
#
_entry.id   1ffb14e60783c73e0fa8c37a2644a377
#
_cell.length_a   1.000
_cell.length_b   1.000
_cell.length_c   1.000
_cell.angle_alpha   90.00
_cell.angle_beta   90.00
_cell.angle_gamma   90.00
#
_symmetry.space_group_name_H-M   'P 1'
#
loop_
_entity.id
_entity.type
_entity.pdbx_description
1 polymer ?
#
loop_
_entity_poly.entity_id
_entity_poly.type
_entity_poly.pdbx_seq_one_letter_code
_entity_poly.pdbx_strand_id
1 'polypeptide(L)'
;MNTRLLLRNLLEPVYRNHTGFKQQLKSVQGGLDRLRTGASERFPTLIRPNPRNIYLTLTSACNLRCKGCRYGRDFMPNEQLSLQMVREVLEDAKEANFEIVRLYGGEPLVHRNIVEIVEECSRLGLRSYITTNGIVLKKKIDDLYAAGLRRLSVGVYGIGEEYNTYVQRKDRFSQLEDNLTYVRDRYGDKISMVLNWLLMKPTCSLDVVRDTWKFAERYGMPIFINLVHYSLPYFTMGYDDDLQFKPEDRPAIEAVVNEFLRLQAQQPQLLPMSPTVLRSIPDWLVKGANMRVPCDRHKLIWVGADGTVQMCYVTFKLGNLHEKRLRDMLFTDTHVNAARSAFALNCPNCHCGYDSRTSGHAPTRQQYMGS
;
A
#
# COMPACT_ATOMS: atom_id res chain seq x y z
N MET A 1 -16.03 14.73 22.46
CA MET A 1 -15.01 13.98 23.24
C MET A 1 -15.19 12.49 22.97
N ASN A 2 -14.19 11.82 22.42
CA ASN A 2 -14.33 10.45 21.88
C ASN A 2 -14.32 9.43 23.04
N THR A 3 -15.44 8.81 23.33
CA THR A 3 -15.62 7.78 24.41
C THR A 3 -14.59 6.64 24.33
N ARG A 4 -14.04 6.36 23.14
CA ARG A 4 -12.95 5.38 22.93
C ARG A 4 -11.60 5.86 23.51
N LEU A 5 -11.33 7.16 23.42
CA LEU A 5 -10.09 7.76 24.00
C LEU A 5 -10.16 7.71 25.55
N LEU A 6 -11.32 8.01 26.12
CA LEU A 6 -11.54 7.95 27.56
C LEU A 6 -11.44 6.52 28.11
N LEU A 7 -12.09 5.55 27.49
CA LEU A 7 -12.00 4.14 27.87
C LEU A 7 -10.57 3.59 27.73
N ARG A 8 -9.83 4.05 26.74
CA ARG A 8 -8.44 3.64 26.56
C ARG A 8 -7.54 4.19 27.67
N ASN A 9 -7.65 5.48 27.98
CA ASN A 9 -6.83 6.12 29.03
C ASN A 9 -7.12 5.51 30.42
N LEU A 10 -8.34 5.07 30.66
CA LEU A 10 -8.71 4.34 31.89
C LEU A 10 -8.16 2.90 31.91
N LEU A 11 -8.02 2.26 30.75
CA LEU A 11 -7.58 0.86 30.64
C LEU A 11 -6.07 0.72 30.34
N GLU A 12 -5.37 1.79 29.98
CA GLU A 12 -3.96 1.75 29.61
C GLU A 12 -3.03 1.18 30.71
N PRO A 13 -3.24 1.45 32.01
CA PRO A 13 -2.45 0.83 33.08
C PRO A 13 -2.61 -0.69 33.14
N VAL A 14 -3.82 -1.21 32.84
CA VAL A 14 -4.11 -2.64 32.81
C VAL A 14 -3.50 -3.30 31.56
N TYR A 15 -3.43 -2.57 30.45
CA TYR A 15 -2.88 -3.08 29.18
C TYR A 15 -1.35 -3.22 29.20
N ARG A 16 -0.63 -2.41 29.97
CA ARG A 16 0.84 -2.48 30.01
C ARG A 16 1.38 -3.78 30.57
N ASN A 17 0.64 -4.43 31.46
CA ASN A 17 1.14 -5.56 32.24
C ASN A 17 0.64 -6.94 31.78
N HIS A 18 -0.29 -7.05 30.80
CA HIS A 18 -0.85 -8.33 30.38
C HIS A 18 -0.93 -8.50 28.85
N THR A 19 0.13 -9.02 28.25
CA THR A 19 0.22 -9.29 26.80
C THR A 19 -0.87 -10.23 26.28
N GLY A 20 -1.25 -11.25 27.06
CA GLY A 20 -2.32 -12.21 26.72
C GLY A 20 -3.71 -11.57 26.65
N PHE A 21 -4.04 -10.68 27.58
CA PHE A 21 -5.30 -9.96 27.60
C PHE A 21 -5.44 -8.99 26.42
N LYS A 22 -4.33 -8.33 26.04
CA LYS A 22 -4.29 -7.45 24.87
C LYS A 22 -4.54 -8.22 23.57
N GLN A 23 -4.08 -9.47 23.49
CA GLN A 23 -4.27 -10.32 22.32
C GLN A 23 -5.71 -10.83 22.22
N GLN A 24 -6.34 -11.19 23.35
CA GLN A 24 -7.75 -11.57 23.41
C GLN A 24 -8.69 -10.41 23.08
N LEU A 25 -8.43 -9.21 23.58
CA LEU A 25 -9.22 -8.02 23.22
C LEU A 25 -9.09 -7.63 21.74
N LYS A 26 -7.90 -7.75 21.16
CA LYS A 26 -7.71 -7.56 19.73
C LYS A 26 -8.49 -8.59 18.90
N SER A 27 -8.57 -9.83 19.36
CA SER A 27 -9.36 -10.89 18.72
C SER A 27 -10.86 -10.60 18.77
N VAL A 28 -11.38 -10.22 19.95
CA VAL A 28 -12.80 -9.86 20.15
C VAL A 28 -13.16 -8.61 19.31
N GLN A 29 -12.32 -7.58 19.34
CA GLN A 29 -12.51 -6.38 18.51
C GLN A 29 -12.50 -6.73 17.02
N GLY A 30 -11.59 -7.60 16.58
CA GLY A 30 -11.54 -8.09 15.20
C GLY A 30 -12.80 -8.88 14.81
N GLY A 31 -13.38 -9.64 15.73
CA GLY A 31 -14.65 -10.35 15.54
C GLY A 31 -15.82 -9.38 15.37
N LEU A 32 -15.93 -8.41 16.28
CA LEU A 32 -16.97 -7.37 16.22
C LEU A 32 -16.84 -6.50 14.96
N ASP A 33 -15.63 -6.15 14.56
CA ASP A 33 -15.39 -5.38 13.33
C ASP A 33 -15.81 -6.18 12.08
N ARG A 34 -15.59 -7.49 12.04
CA ARG A 34 -16.06 -8.36 10.95
C ARG A 34 -17.59 -8.44 10.91
N LEU A 35 -18.24 -8.68 12.04
CA LEU A 35 -19.71 -8.71 12.13
C LEU A 35 -20.33 -7.38 11.70
N ARG A 36 -19.74 -6.28 12.18
CA ARG A 36 -20.17 -4.93 11.80
C ARG A 36 -19.97 -4.65 10.32
N THR A 37 -18.84 -5.06 9.74
CA THR A 37 -18.57 -4.90 8.31
C THR A 37 -19.58 -5.70 7.48
N GLY A 38 -19.90 -6.93 7.86
CA GLY A 38 -20.94 -7.73 7.19
C GLY A 38 -22.33 -7.10 7.29
N ALA A 39 -22.73 -6.61 8.48
CA ALA A 39 -23.98 -5.90 8.66
C ALA A 39 -24.03 -4.56 7.86
N SER A 40 -22.87 -3.94 7.65
CA SER A 40 -22.75 -2.66 6.93
C SER A 40 -23.07 -2.78 5.44
N GLU A 41 -23.00 -3.98 4.86
CA GLU A 41 -23.45 -4.22 3.48
C GLU A 41 -24.94 -3.89 3.32
N ARG A 42 -25.74 -4.16 4.36
CA ARG A 42 -27.17 -3.83 4.38
C ARG A 42 -27.45 -2.48 5.04
N PHE A 43 -26.61 -2.06 5.98
CA PHE A 43 -26.75 -0.84 6.75
C PHE A 43 -25.45 -0.02 6.73
N PRO A 44 -25.14 0.72 5.64
CA PRO A 44 -23.88 1.48 5.52
C PRO A 44 -23.66 2.51 6.64
N THR A 45 -24.73 2.92 7.33
CA THR A 45 -24.63 3.81 8.51
C THR A 45 -23.85 3.23 9.67
N LEU A 46 -23.65 1.90 9.71
CA LEU A 46 -22.80 1.24 10.69
C LEU A 46 -21.31 1.46 10.46
N ILE A 47 -20.90 1.86 9.25
CA ILE A 47 -19.50 2.16 8.96
C ILE A 47 -19.05 3.38 9.75
N ARG A 48 -17.90 3.24 10.40
CA ARG A 48 -17.18 4.30 11.09
C ARG A 48 -15.73 4.30 10.65
N PRO A 49 -15.10 5.48 10.50
CA PRO A 49 -13.66 5.56 10.25
C PRO A 49 -12.91 4.81 11.37
N ASN A 50 -11.98 3.96 10.99
CA ASN A 50 -11.08 3.28 11.91
C ASN A 50 -9.69 3.16 11.25
N PRO A 51 -9.05 4.30 10.97
CA PRO A 51 -7.75 4.30 10.29
C PRO A 51 -6.69 3.67 11.20
N ARG A 52 -5.94 2.72 10.62
CA ARG A 52 -4.79 2.06 11.24
C ARG A 52 -3.50 2.36 10.51
N ASN A 53 -3.63 2.75 9.25
CA ASN A 53 -2.52 3.01 8.36
C ASN A 53 -2.56 4.46 7.88
N ILE A 54 -1.42 5.12 7.91
CA ILE A 54 -1.24 6.40 7.27
C ILE A 54 -0.19 6.28 6.17
N TYR A 55 -0.49 6.82 5.00
CA TYR A 55 0.37 6.78 3.83
C TYR A 55 0.79 8.20 3.49
N LEU A 56 2.09 8.47 3.63
CA LEU A 56 2.67 9.79 3.42
C LEU A 56 3.40 9.84 2.08
N THR A 57 2.87 10.63 1.15
CA THR A 57 3.60 11.03 -0.05
C THR A 57 4.59 12.13 0.33
N LEU A 58 5.83 11.75 0.64
CA LEU A 58 6.83 12.68 1.16
C LEU A 58 7.25 13.74 0.16
N THR A 59 7.33 13.34 -1.11
CA THR A 59 7.75 14.21 -2.23
C THR A 59 7.16 13.72 -3.54
N SER A 60 6.91 14.63 -4.46
CA SER A 60 6.56 14.29 -5.84
C SER A 60 7.80 14.02 -6.72
N ALA A 61 8.99 14.43 -6.28
CA ALA A 61 10.23 14.21 -7.00
C ALA A 61 10.55 12.70 -7.14
N CYS A 62 11.01 12.31 -8.32
CA CYS A 62 11.44 10.92 -8.60
C CYS A 62 12.65 10.91 -9.55
N ASN A 63 13.57 10.00 -9.29
CA ASN A 63 14.74 9.74 -10.14
C ASN A 63 14.44 8.82 -11.34
N LEU A 64 13.21 8.30 -11.46
CA LEU A 64 12.70 7.51 -12.59
C LEU A 64 11.57 8.22 -13.33
N ARG A 65 11.19 7.68 -14.50
CA ARG A 65 10.14 8.21 -15.38
C ARG A 65 9.18 7.12 -15.86
N CYS A 66 8.79 6.21 -14.94
CA CYS A 66 7.99 5.03 -15.27
C CYS A 66 6.80 5.36 -16.18
N LYS A 67 6.52 4.47 -17.14
CA LYS A 67 5.38 4.63 -18.05
C LYS A 67 4.08 4.72 -17.26
N GLY A 68 3.18 5.61 -17.66
CA GLY A 68 1.90 5.81 -17.00
C GLY A 68 1.93 6.48 -15.62
N CYS A 69 3.09 6.58 -14.95
CA CYS A 69 3.20 7.19 -13.63
C CYS A 69 3.25 8.71 -13.72
N ARG A 70 2.41 9.39 -12.93
CA ARG A 70 2.36 10.86 -12.90
C ARG A 70 3.36 11.49 -11.93
N TYR A 71 3.84 10.75 -10.94
CA TYR A 71 4.86 11.25 -10.02
C TYR A 71 6.15 11.61 -10.77
N GLY A 72 6.78 12.71 -10.35
CA GLY A 72 7.94 13.26 -11.03
C GLY A 72 7.62 13.88 -12.40
N ARG A 73 6.34 14.08 -12.72
CA ARG A 73 5.83 14.73 -13.94
C ARG A 73 4.87 15.85 -13.59
N ASP A 74 3.58 15.58 -13.59
CA ASP A 74 2.46 16.52 -13.46
C ASP A 74 1.60 16.31 -12.22
N PHE A 75 1.86 15.27 -11.42
CA PHE A 75 1.13 15.03 -10.18
C PHE A 75 1.85 15.69 -9.00
N MET A 76 1.24 16.74 -8.44
CA MET A 76 1.82 17.57 -7.37
C MET A 76 3.24 18.07 -7.72
N PRO A 77 3.44 18.78 -8.85
CA PRO A 77 4.78 19.13 -9.32
C PRO A 77 5.51 20.01 -8.31
N ASN A 78 6.75 19.61 -7.99
CA ASN A 78 7.65 20.28 -7.04
C ASN A 78 7.19 20.31 -5.57
N GLU A 79 6.16 19.54 -5.22
CA GLU A 79 5.65 19.49 -3.86
C GLU A 79 6.43 18.49 -3.00
N GLN A 80 6.62 18.85 -1.74
CA GLN A 80 7.11 17.94 -0.70
C GLN A 80 6.66 18.37 0.69
N LEU A 81 6.43 17.41 1.55
CA LEU A 81 6.12 17.67 2.95
C LEU A 81 7.39 18.17 3.70
N SER A 82 7.28 19.23 4.47
CA SER A 82 8.36 19.65 5.35
C SER A 82 8.53 18.67 6.51
N LEU A 83 9.73 18.58 7.09
CA LEU A 83 9.98 17.76 8.26
C LEU A 83 9.04 18.12 9.43
N GLN A 84 8.76 19.42 9.61
CA GLN A 84 7.85 19.89 10.65
C GLN A 84 6.42 19.38 10.43
N MET A 85 5.89 19.49 9.21
CA MET A 85 4.55 18.95 8.88
C MET A 85 4.49 17.44 9.11
N VAL A 86 5.53 16.70 8.73
CA VAL A 86 5.57 15.25 8.94
C VAL A 86 5.58 14.93 10.44
N ARG A 87 6.37 15.63 11.27
CA ARG A 87 6.35 15.45 12.73
C ARG A 87 4.97 15.65 13.32
N GLU A 88 4.30 16.72 12.95
CA GLU A 88 2.94 17.02 13.40
C GLU A 88 1.94 15.96 12.99
N VAL A 89 2.03 15.47 11.76
CA VAL A 89 1.20 14.38 11.26
C VAL A 89 1.45 13.09 12.03
N LEU A 90 2.71 12.75 12.33
CA LEU A 90 3.06 11.52 13.05
C LEU A 90 2.61 11.57 14.52
N GLU A 91 2.69 12.74 15.17
CA GLU A 91 2.15 12.96 16.51
C GLU A 91 0.63 12.74 16.54
N ASP A 92 -0.10 13.43 15.64
CA ASP A 92 -1.55 13.29 15.51
C ASP A 92 -1.97 11.85 15.15
N ALA A 93 -1.20 11.17 14.30
CA ALA A 93 -1.42 9.78 13.95
C ALA A 93 -1.22 8.85 15.17
N LYS A 94 -0.18 9.12 15.99
CA LYS A 94 0.05 8.36 17.22
C LYS A 94 -1.10 8.53 18.22
N GLU A 95 -1.55 9.75 18.42
CA GLU A 95 -2.70 10.06 19.29
C GLU A 95 -3.98 9.41 18.79
N ALA A 96 -4.19 9.36 17.48
CA ALA A 96 -5.34 8.72 16.84
C ALA A 96 -5.24 7.18 16.71
N ASN A 97 -4.18 6.56 17.25
CA ASN A 97 -3.93 5.11 17.25
C ASN A 97 -3.61 4.51 15.89
N PHE A 98 -2.97 5.23 15.02
CA PHE A 98 -2.34 4.61 13.87
C PHE A 98 -1.21 3.67 14.31
N GLU A 99 -1.00 2.61 13.55
CA GLU A 99 0.00 1.58 13.85
C GLU A 99 1.11 1.56 12.80
N ILE A 100 0.76 1.87 11.55
CA ILE A 100 1.64 1.71 10.40
C ILE A 100 1.74 3.01 9.62
N VAL A 101 2.96 3.41 9.32
CA VAL A 101 3.29 4.54 8.46
C VAL A 101 3.96 4.02 7.19
N ARG A 102 3.35 4.25 6.05
CA ARG A 102 3.97 4.03 4.74
C ARG A 102 4.58 5.31 4.25
N LEU A 103 5.88 5.32 4.06
CA LEU A 103 6.63 6.42 3.47
C LEU A 103 6.82 6.13 1.98
N TYR A 104 6.28 6.99 1.11
CA TYR A 104 6.38 6.82 -0.34
C TYR A 104 6.19 8.16 -1.08
N GLY A 105 5.90 8.14 -2.37
CA GLY A 105 5.64 9.33 -3.18
C GLY A 105 6.12 9.13 -4.60
N GLY A 106 6.87 10.08 -5.13
CA GLY A 106 7.72 9.87 -6.28
C GLY A 106 8.79 8.83 -5.93
N GLU A 107 9.88 9.27 -5.33
CA GLU A 107 10.84 8.39 -4.67
C GLU A 107 11.17 8.94 -3.28
N PRO A 108 10.74 8.29 -2.19
CA PRO A 108 10.94 8.80 -0.83
C PRO A 108 12.41 8.92 -0.43
N LEU A 109 13.31 8.10 -1.01
CA LEU A 109 14.74 8.15 -0.68
C LEU A 109 15.44 9.41 -1.24
N VAL A 110 14.81 10.17 -2.12
CA VAL A 110 15.35 11.49 -2.54
C VAL A 110 14.90 12.64 -1.63
N HIS A 111 13.96 12.38 -0.72
CA HIS A 111 13.59 13.39 0.29
C HIS A 111 14.76 13.65 1.22
N ARG A 112 15.13 14.94 1.41
CA ARG A 112 16.32 15.33 2.18
C ARG A 112 16.31 14.84 3.61
N ASN A 113 15.15 14.80 4.27
CA ASN A 113 14.98 14.44 5.67
C ASN A 113 14.42 13.02 5.86
N ILE A 114 14.64 12.10 4.93
CA ILE A 114 14.05 10.75 5.02
C ILE A 114 14.53 9.99 6.27
N VAL A 115 15.78 10.20 6.69
CA VAL A 115 16.35 9.54 7.86
C VAL A 115 15.68 10.07 9.13
N GLU A 116 15.59 11.39 9.31
CA GLU A 116 14.95 12.03 10.47
C GLU A 116 13.45 11.67 10.56
N ILE A 117 12.78 11.47 9.42
CA ILE A 117 11.38 11.02 9.38
C ILE A 117 11.25 9.58 9.91
N VAL A 118 12.18 8.70 9.57
CA VAL A 118 12.21 7.34 10.09
C VAL A 118 12.52 7.31 11.58
N GLU A 119 13.47 8.13 12.04
CA GLU A 119 13.78 8.32 13.46
C GLU A 119 12.55 8.75 14.24
N GLU A 120 11.79 9.70 13.70
CA GLU A 120 10.58 10.20 14.33
C GLU A 120 9.49 9.13 14.44
N CYS A 121 9.29 8.31 13.39
CA CYS A 121 8.41 7.15 13.47
C CYS A 121 8.84 6.19 14.58
N SER A 122 10.14 5.91 14.68
CA SER A 122 10.70 5.02 15.70
C SER A 122 10.52 5.57 17.11
N ARG A 123 10.80 6.87 17.31
CA ARG A 123 10.63 7.59 18.58
C ARG A 123 9.19 7.52 19.09
N LEU A 124 8.22 7.64 18.19
CA LEU A 124 6.80 7.55 18.50
C LEU A 124 6.28 6.10 18.63
N GLY A 125 7.13 5.08 18.36
CA GLY A 125 6.72 3.67 18.35
C GLY A 125 5.72 3.34 17.25
N LEU A 126 5.79 4.07 16.11
CA LEU A 126 5.05 3.79 14.89
C LEU A 126 5.89 2.86 14.00
N ARG A 127 5.28 1.80 13.48
CA ARG A 127 5.96 0.90 12.56
C ARG A 127 6.00 1.53 11.17
N SER A 128 7.18 1.96 10.73
CA SER A 128 7.35 2.52 9.40
C SER A 128 7.87 1.50 8.39
N TYR A 129 7.51 1.70 7.12
CA TYR A 129 8.18 1.06 5.99
C TYR A 129 8.25 2.03 4.81
N ILE A 130 9.26 1.84 3.96
CA ILE A 130 9.48 2.65 2.78
C ILE A 130 9.09 1.85 1.54
N THR A 131 8.26 2.45 0.66
CA THR A 131 8.07 1.95 -0.69
C THR A 131 8.97 2.72 -1.62
N THR A 132 9.91 2.05 -2.26
CA THR A 132 11.00 2.65 -3.04
C THR A 132 11.21 1.92 -4.37
N ASN A 133 11.77 2.63 -5.33
CA ASN A 133 12.31 2.00 -6.55
C ASN A 133 13.70 1.38 -6.35
N GLY A 134 14.32 1.57 -5.18
CA GLY A 134 15.58 0.95 -4.79
C GLY A 134 16.85 1.54 -5.39
N ILE A 135 16.77 2.48 -6.34
CA ILE A 135 17.93 2.95 -7.13
C ILE A 135 18.97 3.72 -6.31
N VAL A 136 18.57 4.36 -5.22
CA VAL A 136 19.52 5.07 -4.32
C VAL A 136 19.66 4.40 -2.95
N LEU A 137 19.17 3.17 -2.83
CA LEU A 137 19.04 2.47 -1.56
C LEU A 137 20.39 2.28 -0.85
N LYS A 138 21.43 1.82 -1.55
CA LYS A 138 22.77 1.61 -1.00
C LYS A 138 23.34 2.85 -0.30
N LYS A 139 23.01 4.03 -0.79
CA LYS A 139 23.49 5.32 -0.24
C LYS A 139 22.80 5.73 1.07
N LYS A 140 21.65 5.13 1.39
CA LYS A 140 20.77 5.57 2.48
C LYS A 140 20.50 4.48 3.52
N ILE A 141 20.69 3.21 3.18
CA ILE A 141 20.19 2.10 3.98
C ILE A 141 20.86 2.01 5.35
N ASP A 142 22.14 2.36 5.47
CA ASP A 142 22.86 2.28 6.73
C ASP A 142 22.28 3.28 7.74
N ASP A 143 22.07 4.54 7.33
CA ASP A 143 21.45 5.58 8.15
C ASP A 143 20.00 5.24 8.48
N LEU A 144 19.25 4.74 7.50
CA LEU A 144 17.86 4.32 7.70
C LEU A 144 17.73 3.15 8.66
N TYR A 145 18.65 2.20 8.59
CA TYR A 145 18.68 1.08 9.54
C TYR A 145 19.00 1.55 10.96
N ALA A 146 19.97 2.47 11.11
CA ALA A 146 20.29 3.11 12.38
C ALA A 146 19.10 3.88 12.94
N ALA A 147 18.35 4.60 12.09
CA ALA A 147 17.12 5.30 12.43
C ALA A 147 15.94 4.39 12.82
N GLY A 148 16.08 3.07 12.64
CA GLY A 148 15.07 2.10 13.05
C GLY A 148 14.25 1.49 11.90
N LEU A 149 14.57 1.75 10.63
CA LEU A 149 13.92 1.08 9.51
C LEU A 149 14.20 -0.43 9.52
N ARG A 150 13.16 -1.23 9.36
CA ARG A 150 13.25 -2.70 9.32
C ARG A 150 12.50 -3.33 8.16
N ARG A 151 11.82 -2.52 7.34
CA ARG A 151 11.00 -3.03 6.24
C ARG A 151 11.06 -2.11 5.02
N LEU A 152 11.28 -2.75 3.87
CA LEU A 152 11.25 -2.13 2.55
C LEU A 152 10.22 -2.83 1.67
N SER A 153 9.59 -2.05 0.81
CA SER A 153 8.70 -2.52 -0.25
C SER A 153 9.28 -1.99 -1.56
N VAL A 154 9.86 -2.88 -2.37
CA VAL A 154 10.63 -2.50 -3.57
C VAL A 154 9.80 -2.72 -4.81
N GLY A 155 9.65 -1.68 -5.64
CA GLY A 155 8.94 -1.75 -6.90
C GLY A 155 9.78 -2.44 -7.98
N VAL A 156 9.26 -3.55 -8.54
CA VAL A 156 9.89 -4.27 -9.65
C VAL A 156 8.87 -4.45 -10.76
N TYR A 157 9.22 -4.00 -11.97
CA TYR A 157 8.29 -3.80 -13.08
C TYR A 157 8.69 -4.59 -14.33
N GLY A 158 9.28 -5.73 -14.17
CA GLY A 158 9.94 -6.57 -15.17
C GLY A 158 11.37 -6.87 -14.74
N ILE A 159 12.09 -7.67 -15.51
CA ILE A 159 13.46 -8.11 -15.24
C ILE A 159 14.36 -7.63 -16.37
N GLY A 160 15.57 -7.18 -16.05
CA GLY A 160 16.55 -6.78 -17.06
C GLY A 160 16.09 -5.55 -17.88
N GLU A 161 16.09 -5.69 -19.20
CA GLU A 161 15.75 -4.59 -20.11
C GLU A 161 14.27 -4.22 -20.10
N GLU A 162 13.39 -5.14 -19.73
CA GLU A 162 11.96 -4.84 -19.53
C GLU A 162 11.78 -3.80 -18.43
N TYR A 163 12.50 -3.96 -17.32
CA TYR A 163 12.52 -2.97 -16.24
C TYR A 163 13.01 -1.61 -16.74
N ASN A 164 14.17 -1.57 -17.44
CA ASN A 164 14.75 -0.33 -17.97
C ASN A 164 13.79 0.39 -18.91
N THR A 165 13.14 -0.36 -19.78
CA THR A 165 12.13 0.14 -20.74
C THR A 165 10.91 0.73 -20.00
N TYR A 166 10.40 0.07 -18.96
CA TYR A 166 9.28 0.58 -18.19
C TYR A 166 9.64 1.85 -17.40
N VAL A 167 10.79 1.86 -16.74
CA VAL A 167 11.22 3.01 -15.93
C VAL A 167 11.82 4.15 -16.78
N GLN A 168 11.95 3.94 -18.09
CA GLN A 168 12.49 4.91 -19.07
C GLN A 168 13.88 5.43 -18.70
N ARG A 169 14.75 4.53 -18.26
CA ARG A 169 16.13 4.82 -17.87
C ARG A 169 17.02 3.59 -18.11
N LYS A 170 18.15 3.79 -18.75
CA LYS A 170 19.15 2.74 -19.01
C LYS A 170 19.84 2.31 -17.71
N ASP A 171 20.27 1.08 -17.67
CA ASP A 171 21.12 0.49 -16.61
C ASP A 171 20.54 0.57 -15.18
N ARG A 172 19.21 0.75 -15.06
CA ARG A 172 18.59 0.86 -13.72
C ARG A 172 18.33 -0.50 -13.09
N PHE A 173 18.13 -1.53 -13.91
CA PHE A 173 17.93 -2.87 -13.35
C PHE A 173 19.21 -3.39 -12.68
N SER A 174 20.37 -3.30 -13.33
CA SER A 174 21.65 -3.70 -12.71
C SER A 174 21.96 -2.90 -11.45
N GLN A 175 21.69 -1.58 -11.47
CA GLN A 175 21.84 -0.75 -10.28
C GLN A 175 20.89 -1.18 -9.13
N LEU A 176 19.66 -1.59 -9.44
CA LEU A 176 18.74 -2.15 -8.46
C LEU A 176 19.30 -3.44 -7.88
N GLU A 177 19.78 -4.38 -8.70
CA GLU A 177 20.39 -5.63 -8.26
C GLU A 177 21.57 -5.39 -7.33
N ASP A 178 22.50 -4.49 -7.70
CA ASP A 178 23.64 -4.11 -6.87
C ASP A 178 23.21 -3.59 -5.48
N ASN A 179 22.18 -2.76 -5.47
CA ASN A 179 21.65 -2.20 -4.23
C ASN A 179 20.95 -3.25 -3.35
N LEU A 180 20.19 -4.15 -3.96
CA LEU A 180 19.53 -5.23 -3.22
C LEU A 180 20.54 -6.24 -2.68
N THR A 181 21.57 -6.57 -3.46
CA THR A 181 22.69 -7.42 -3.05
C THR A 181 23.38 -6.80 -1.83
N TYR A 182 23.73 -5.51 -1.89
CA TYR A 182 24.32 -4.81 -0.75
C TYR A 182 23.47 -4.91 0.52
N VAL A 183 22.15 -4.69 0.41
CA VAL A 183 21.24 -4.78 1.57
C VAL A 183 21.18 -6.19 2.10
N ARG A 184 21.11 -7.20 1.22
CA ARG A 184 21.04 -8.61 1.63
C ARG A 184 22.31 -9.07 2.30
N ASP A 185 23.46 -8.75 1.74
CA ASP A 185 24.77 -9.16 2.29
C ASP A 185 25.02 -8.50 3.65
N ARG A 186 24.67 -7.23 3.80
CA ARG A 186 24.97 -6.48 5.01
C ARG A 186 23.98 -6.71 6.16
N TYR A 187 22.70 -6.88 5.84
CA TYR A 187 21.64 -6.92 6.85
C TYR A 187 20.91 -8.27 6.93
N GLY A 188 21.00 -9.12 5.92
CA GLY A 188 20.27 -10.38 5.88
C GLY A 188 18.78 -10.18 6.15
N ASP A 189 18.25 -10.95 7.11
CA ASP A 189 16.85 -10.89 7.51
C ASP A 189 16.52 -9.77 8.52
N LYS A 190 17.52 -8.97 8.94
CA LYS A 190 17.30 -7.81 9.81
C LYS A 190 16.52 -6.71 9.10
N ILE A 191 16.54 -6.68 7.77
CA ILE A 191 15.67 -5.85 6.92
C ILE A 191 14.79 -6.76 6.08
N SER A 192 13.50 -6.75 6.37
CA SER A 192 12.50 -7.45 5.55
C SER A 192 12.27 -6.67 4.25
N MET A 193 12.51 -7.31 3.12
CA MET A 193 12.22 -6.74 1.80
C MET A 193 11.04 -7.49 1.17
N VAL A 194 10.09 -6.74 0.62
CA VAL A 194 8.94 -7.26 -0.13
C VAL A 194 9.03 -6.75 -1.55
N LEU A 195 8.85 -7.64 -2.51
CA LEU A 195 8.82 -7.32 -3.92
C LEU A 195 7.40 -6.88 -4.30
N ASN A 196 7.23 -5.60 -4.63
CA ASN A 196 6.01 -5.08 -5.23
C ASN A 196 6.07 -5.26 -6.75
N TRP A 197 5.48 -6.33 -7.22
CA TRP A 197 5.38 -6.61 -8.65
C TRP A 197 4.09 -6.04 -9.23
N LEU A 198 4.18 -5.40 -10.39
CA LEU A 198 3.02 -4.80 -11.05
C LEU A 198 2.58 -5.69 -12.21
N LEU A 199 1.37 -6.24 -12.12
CA LEU A 199 0.73 -6.95 -13.22
C LEU A 199 0.12 -5.92 -14.19
N MET A 200 0.69 -5.86 -15.36
CA MET A 200 0.33 -5.02 -16.51
C MET A 200 0.61 -5.78 -17.81
N LYS A 201 0.14 -5.31 -18.96
CA LYS A 201 0.36 -6.03 -20.22
C LYS A 201 1.81 -6.46 -20.46
N PRO A 202 2.82 -5.58 -20.34
CA PRO A 202 4.23 -5.98 -20.55
C PRO A 202 4.73 -7.05 -19.58
N THR A 203 4.17 -7.17 -18.38
CA THR A 203 4.57 -8.19 -17.41
C THR A 203 3.68 -9.44 -17.43
N CYS A 204 2.65 -9.46 -18.27
CA CYS A 204 1.66 -10.53 -18.34
C CYS A 204 2.12 -11.67 -19.27
N SER A 205 3.24 -12.32 -18.94
CA SER A 205 3.72 -13.52 -19.63
C SER A 205 4.27 -14.54 -18.64
N LEU A 206 4.29 -15.82 -19.03
CA LEU A 206 4.80 -16.90 -18.19
C LEU A 206 6.31 -16.75 -17.92
N ASP A 207 7.06 -16.27 -18.88
CA ASP A 207 8.50 -16.11 -18.75
C ASP A 207 8.84 -15.00 -17.76
N VAL A 208 8.15 -13.84 -17.87
CA VAL A 208 8.33 -12.74 -16.91
C VAL A 208 7.94 -13.17 -15.48
N VAL A 209 6.88 -13.96 -15.34
CA VAL A 209 6.50 -14.51 -14.02
C VAL A 209 7.59 -15.41 -13.46
N ARG A 210 8.13 -16.32 -14.25
CA ARG A 210 9.17 -17.25 -13.82
C ARG A 210 10.49 -16.54 -13.48
N ASP A 211 10.86 -15.54 -14.27
CA ASP A 211 12.07 -14.75 -14.00
C ASP A 211 11.89 -13.84 -12.78
N THR A 212 10.70 -13.27 -12.59
CA THR A 212 10.35 -12.56 -11.36
C THR A 212 10.40 -13.48 -10.15
N TRP A 213 9.93 -14.73 -10.28
CA TRP A 213 9.98 -15.71 -9.21
C TRP A 213 11.41 -16.04 -8.79
N LYS A 214 12.28 -16.36 -9.78
CA LYS A 214 13.73 -16.60 -9.53
C LYS A 214 14.41 -15.40 -8.88
N PHE A 215 14.07 -14.19 -9.32
CA PHE A 215 14.56 -12.95 -8.72
C PHE A 215 14.11 -12.82 -7.26
N ALA A 216 12.83 -13.05 -6.99
CA ALA A 216 12.29 -13.01 -5.64
C ALA A 216 12.95 -14.06 -4.72
N GLU A 217 13.15 -15.27 -5.21
CA GLU A 217 13.85 -16.36 -4.50
C GLU A 217 15.30 -15.98 -4.19
N ARG A 218 16.04 -15.47 -5.18
CA ARG A 218 17.45 -15.04 -5.02
C ARG A 218 17.63 -14.03 -3.89
N TYR A 219 16.71 -13.09 -3.76
CA TYR A 219 16.79 -12.04 -2.73
C TYR A 219 15.95 -12.33 -1.49
N GLY A 220 15.28 -13.48 -1.41
CA GLY A 220 14.39 -13.83 -0.30
C GLY A 220 13.28 -12.80 -0.09
N MET A 221 12.68 -12.30 -1.18
CA MET A 221 11.68 -11.25 -1.16
C MET A 221 10.29 -11.82 -1.48
N PRO A 222 9.38 -11.92 -0.50
CA PRO A 222 8.00 -12.28 -0.82
C PRO A 222 7.41 -11.34 -1.86
N ILE A 223 6.71 -11.90 -2.85
CA ILE A 223 6.06 -11.17 -3.94
C ILE A 223 4.70 -10.67 -3.44
N PHE A 224 4.40 -9.41 -3.69
CA PHE A 224 3.08 -8.84 -3.59
C PHE A 224 2.64 -8.35 -4.96
N ILE A 225 1.60 -8.98 -5.52
CA ILE A 225 1.09 -8.63 -6.85
C ILE A 225 0.24 -7.37 -6.71
N ASN A 226 0.64 -6.30 -7.38
CA ASN A 226 -0.17 -5.11 -7.56
C ASN A 226 -0.79 -5.12 -8.95
N LEU A 227 -1.95 -4.53 -9.10
CA LEU A 227 -2.63 -4.42 -10.37
C LEU A 227 -2.40 -3.04 -10.98
N VAL A 228 -2.20 -2.98 -12.31
CA VAL A 228 -2.05 -1.73 -13.02
C VAL A 228 -3.29 -0.86 -12.83
N HIS A 229 -3.09 0.37 -12.40
CA HIS A 229 -4.18 1.31 -12.12
C HIS A 229 -4.81 1.87 -13.39
N TYR A 230 -6.09 2.17 -13.33
CA TYR A 230 -6.83 2.91 -14.35
C TYR A 230 -7.37 4.26 -13.83
N SER A 231 -7.14 4.59 -12.56
CA SER A 231 -7.62 5.85 -11.97
C SER A 231 -6.66 7.00 -12.23
N LEU A 232 -7.20 8.14 -12.63
CA LEU A 232 -6.47 9.34 -13.04
C LEU A 232 -5.41 9.85 -12.06
N PRO A 233 -5.58 9.85 -10.74
CA PRO A 233 -4.51 10.38 -9.90
C PRO A 233 -3.15 9.71 -10.10
N TYR A 234 -3.13 8.47 -10.57
CA TYR A 234 -1.89 7.71 -10.78
C TYR A 234 -1.41 7.72 -12.21
N PHE A 235 -2.32 7.70 -13.18
CA PHE A 235 -2.00 7.58 -14.59
C PHE A 235 -2.17 8.88 -15.32
N THR A 236 -1.25 9.19 -16.22
CA THR A 236 -1.23 10.43 -17.00
C THR A 236 -2.52 10.65 -17.77
N MET A 237 -3.05 9.58 -18.37
CA MET A 237 -4.23 9.64 -19.24
C MET A 237 -5.43 8.88 -18.69
N GLY A 238 -5.33 8.32 -17.48
CA GLY A 238 -6.37 7.48 -16.89
C GLY A 238 -6.41 6.07 -17.46
N TYR A 239 -6.29 5.93 -18.77
CA TYR A 239 -6.18 4.66 -19.49
C TYR A 239 -4.97 4.68 -20.43
N ASP A 240 -4.28 3.56 -20.53
CA ASP A 240 -3.10 3.36 -21.39
C ASP A 240 -3.17 1.96 -22.01
N ASP A 241 -3.36 1.89 -23.32
CA ASP A 241 -3.52 0.65 -24.08
C ASP A 241 -2.31 -0.28 -24.02
N ASP A 242 -1.12 0.27 -23.80
CA ASP A 242 0.13 -0.49 -23.70
C ASP A 242 0.33 -1.12 -22.32
N LEU A 243 -0.36 -0.62 -21.30
CA LEU A 243 -0.19 -1.06 -19.92
C LEU A 243 -1.40 -1.79 -19.36
N GLN A 244 -2.62 -1.34 -19.71
CA GLN A 244 -3.86 -1.80 -19.12
C GLN A 244 -4.53 -2.88 -19.97
N PHE A 245 -5.36 -3.69 -19.33
CA PHE A 245 -6.00 -4.85 -19.93
C PHE A 245 -7.38 -4.53 -20.49
N LYS A 246 -7.75 -5.28 -21.54
CA LYS A 246 -9.09 -5.35 -22.13
C LYS A 246 -9.71 -6.71 -21.87
N PRO A 247 -11.03 -6.88 -22.09
CA PRO A 247 -11.70 -8.18 -21.89
C PRO A 247 -11.05 -9.36 -22.65
N GLU A 248 -10.51 -9.11 -23.83
CA GLU A 248 -9.82 -10.11 -24.66
C GLU A 248 -8.51 -10.61 -24.07
N ASP A 249 -7.89 -9.85 -23.16
CA ASP A 249 -6.64 -10.21 -22.49
C ASP A 249 -6.84 -11.25 -21.37
N ARG A 250 -8.09 -11.56 -21.02
CA ARG A 250 -8.43 -12.48 -19.90
C ARG A 250 -7.67 -13.82 -19.95
N PRO A 251 -7.56 -14.52 -21.09
CA PRO A 251 -6.86 -15.81 -21.12
C PRO A 251 -5.38 -15.69 -20.72
N ALA A 252 -4.70 -14.60 -21.11
CA ALA A 252 -3.32 -14.34 -20.72
C ALA A 252 -3.18 -14.06 -19.20
N ILE A 253 -4.11 -13.29 -18.65
CA ILE A 253 -4.13 -13.00 -17.20
C ILE A 253 -4.36 -14.31 -16.41
N GLU A 254 -5.30 -15.14 -16.84
CA GLU A 254 -5.59 -16.43 -16.21
C GLU A 254 -4.40 -17.39 -16.28
N ALA A 255 -3.68 -17.43 -17.41
CA ALA A 255 -2.46 -18.22 -17.54
C ALA A 255 -1.39 -17.79 -16.53
N VAL A 256 -1.16 -16.49 -16.39
CA VAL A 256 -0.22 -15.91 -15.42
C VAL A 256 -0.65 -16.21 -13.98
N VAL A 257 -1.92 -16.06 -13.65
CA VAL A 257 -2.46 -16.38 -12.32
C VAL A 257 -2.29 -17.87 -12.00
N ASN A 258 -2.57 -18.75 -12.95
CA ASN A 258 -2.40 -20.19 -12.77
C ASN A 258 -0.91 -20.57 -12.56
N GLU A 259 0.01 -19.91 -13.24
CA GLU A 259 1.44 -20.12 -13.02
C GLU A 259 1.86 -19.64 -11.61
N PHE A 260 1.37 -18.52 -11.15
CA PHE A 260 1.60 -18.08 -9.76
C PHE A 260 1.04 -19.06 -8.73
N LEU A 261 -0.16 -19.60 -8.97
CA LEU A 261 -0.75 -20.64 -8.10
C LEU A 261 0.09 -21.92 -8.07
N ARG A 262 0.60 -22.34 -9.24
CA ARG A 262 1.49 -23.50 -9.36
C ARG A 262 2.80 -23.30 -8.60
N LEU A 263 3.44 -22.14 -8.75
CA LEU A 263 4.68 -21.77 -8.06
C LEU A 263 4.45 -21.61 -6.56
N GLN A 264 3.34 -21.00 -6.16
CA GLN A 264 2.95 -20.84 -4.76
C GLN A 264 2.80 -22.19 -4.05
N ALA A 265 2.24 -23.19 -4.72
CA ALA A 265 2.08 -24.52 -4.14
C ALA A 265 3.43 -25.16 -3.78
N GLN A 266 4.51 -24.79 -4.46
CA GLN A 266 5.87 -25.27 -4.19
C GLN A 266 6.57 -24.45 -3.10
N GLN A 267 6.38 -23.13 -3.09
CA GLN A 267 7.05 -22.21 -2.16
C GLN A 267 6.04 -21.12 -1.66
N PRO A 268 5.10 -21.47 -0.79
CA PRO A 268 4.03 -20.57 -0.35
C PRO A 268 4.55 -19.30 0.37
N GLN A 269 5.74 -19.35 0.96
CA GLN A 269 6.38 -18.22 1.62
C GLN A 269 6.75 -17.09 0.66
N LEU A 270 7.03 -17.40 -0.62
CA LEU A 270 7.36 -16.38 -1.63
C LEU A 270 6.14 -15.64 -2.18
N LEU A 271 4.93 -16.18 -2.07
CA LEU A 271 3.71 -15.49 -2.46
C LEU A 271 2.65 -15.65 -1.36
N PRO A 272 2.71 -14.83 -0.28
CA PRO A 272 1.83 -14.98 0.88
C PRO A 272 0.41 -14.44 0.65
N MET A 273 -0.05 -14.38 -0.59
CA MET A 273 -1.41 -14.00 -0.97
C MET A 273 -2.28 -15.25 -1.02
N SER A 274 -3.54 -15.15 -0.57
CA SER A 274 -4.40 -16.34 -0.61
C SER A 274 -4.74 -16.76 -2.06
N PRO A 275 -4.87 -18.07 -2.35
CA PRO A 275 -5.29 -18.54 -3.67
C PRO A 275 -6.62 -17.92 -4.14
N THR A 276 -7.54 -17.67 -3.21
CA THR A 276 -8.82 -16.97 -3.48
C THR A 276 -8.59 -15.56 -4.04
N VAL A 277 -7.65 -14.81 -3.48
CA VAL A 277 -7.28 -13.48 -3.98
C VAL A 277 -6.65 -13.59 -5.36
N LEU A 278 -5.73 -14.53 -5.56
CA LEU A 278 -5.10 -14.72 -6.87
C LEU A 278 -6.13 -15.04 -7.95
N ARG A 279 -7.07 -15.95 -7.70
CA ARG A 279 -8.15 -16.29 -8.65
C ARG A 279 -9.08 -15.13 -8.97
N SER A 280 -9.18 -14.12 -8.11
CA SER A 280 -10.00 -12.93 -8.37
C SER A 280 -9.34 -11.91 -9.30
N ILE A 281 -8.03 -11.98 -9.52
CA ILE A 281 -7.24 -11.00 -10.29
C ILE A 281 -7.79 -10.79 -11.71
N PRO A 282 -8.13 -11.83 -12.51
CA PRO A 282 -8.65 -11.61 -13.85
C PRO A 282 -9.91 -10.74 -13.86
N ASP A 283 -10.82 -10.97 -12.92
CA ASP A 283 -12.04 -10.17 -12.81
C ASP A 283 -11.76 -8.72 -12.41
N TRP A 284 -10.84 -8.49 -11.49
CA TRP A 284 -10.44 -7.13 -11.10
C TRP A 284 -9.85 -6.35 -12.27
N LEU A 285 -9.03 -6.99 -13.10
CA LEU A 285 -8.39 -6.33 -14.24
C LEU A 285 -9.36 -6.12 -15.41
N VAL A 286 -10.20 -7.10 -15.71
CA VAL A 286 -11.10 -7.05 -16.87
C VAL A 286 -12.37 -6.25 -16.61
N LYS A 287 -12.98 -6.41 -15.43
CA LYS A 287 -14.19 -5.66 -15.06
C LYS A 287 -13.88 -4.22 -14.64
N GLY A 288 -12.67 -3.96 -14.17
CA GLY A 288 -12.23 -2.63 -13.77
C GLY A 288 -13.19 -1.97 -12.77
N ALA A 289 -13.70 -0.79 -13.10
CA ALA A 289 -14.67 -0.04 -12.27
C ALA A 289 -16.01 -0.79 -12.06
N ASN A 290 -16.31 -1.79 -12.88
CA ASN A 290 -17.52 -2.61 -12.74
C ASN A 290 -17.34 -3.75 -11.72
N MET A 291 -16.15 -3.97 -11.19
CA MET A 291 -15.93 -4.92 -10.10
C MET A 291 -16.41 -4.30 -8.77
N ARG A 292 -17.66 -4.59 -8.42
CA ARG A 292 -18.34 -3.96 -7.27
C ARG A 292 -18.19 -4.80 -6.00
N VAL A 293 -17.11 -4.55 -5.29
CA VAL A 293 -16.83 -5.15 -3.98
C VAL A 293 -16.71 -4.01 -2.96
N PRO A 294 -17.36 -4.06 -1.78
CA PRO A 294 -17.27 -2.99 -0.77
C PRO A 294 -15.84 -2.57 -0.48
N CYS A 295 -15.60 -1.28 -0.34
CA CYS A 295 -14.27 -0.73 -0.15
C CYS A 295 -13.92 -0.59 1.34
N ASP A 296 -12.76 -1.06 1.75
CA ASP A 296 -12.27 -1.02 3.13
C ASP A 296 -11.34 0.17 3.43
N ARG A 297 -11.28 1.16 2.52
CA ARG A 297 -10.37 2.32 2.67
C ARG A 297 -10.70 3.24 3.86
N HIS A 298 -11.84 3.04 4.52
CA HIS A 298 -12.13 3.68 5.82
C HIS A 298 -11.10 3.35 6.93
N LYS A 299 -10.17 2.42 6.66
CA LYS A 299 -9.05 2.02 7.53
C LYS A 299 -7.73 2.71 7.19
N LEU A 300 -7.74 3.64 6.24
CA LEU A 300 -6.57 4.31 5.70
C LEU A 300 -6.76 5.83 5.72
N ILE A 301 -5.67 6.56 5.94
CA ILE A 301 -5.53 7.98 5.60
C ILE A 301 -4.36 8.12 4.63
N TRP A 302 -4.55 8.91 3.60
CA TRP A 302 -3.52 9.29 2.64
C TRP A 302 -3.22 10.79 2.74
N VAL A 303 -1.94 11.13 2.71
CA VAL A 303 -1.45 12.50 2.73
C VAL A 303 -0.61 12.75 1.49
N GLY A 304 -0.99 13.75 0.69
CA GLY A 304 -0.27 14.18 -0.50
C GLY A 304 0.95 15.01 -0.17
N ALA A 305 1.89 15.11 -1.13
CA ALA A 305 3.07 15.95 -1.01
C ALA A 305 2.72 17.45 -0.91
N ASP A 306 1.54 17.83 -1.41
CA ASP A 306 0.94 19.17 -1.32
C ASP A 306 0.16 19.42 -0.01
N GLY A 307 0.29 18.55 0.97
CA GLY A 307 -0.44 18.62 2.24
C GLY A 307 -1.91 18.20 2.18
N THR A 308 -2.44 17.80 1.03
CA THR A 308 -3.82 17.30 0.91
C THR A 308 -4.01 16.04 1.76
N VAL A 309 -5.02 16.02 2.62
CA VAL A 309 -5.41 14.85 3.42
C VAL A 309 -6.67 14.24 2.82
N GLN A 310 -6.60 12.96 2.49
CA GLN A 310 -7.70 12.19 1.91
C GLN A 310 -7.87 10.85 2.62
N MET A 311 -9.07 10.29 2.55
CA MET A 311 -9.29 8.93 3.06
C MET A 311 -8.71 7.88 2.13
N CYS A 312 -8.64 8.15 0.81
CA CYS A 312 -8.02 7.26 -0.15
C CYS A 312 -7.28 8.03 -1.24
N TYR A 313 -6.49 7.36 -2.06
CA TYR A 313 -5.70 7.96 -3.13
C TYR A 313 -6.51 8.70 -4.20
N VAL A 314 -7.74 8.27 -4.45
CA VAL A 314 -8.53 8.73 -5.61
C VAL A 314 -9.43 9.88 -5.24
N THR A 315 -10.02 9.87 -4.04
CA THR A 315 -11.05 10.82 -3.65
C THR A 315 -11.26 10.91 -2.13
N PHE A 316 -12.28 11.62 -1.70
CA PHE A 316 -12.69 11.87 -0.32
C PHE A 316 -11.69 12.73 0.44
N LYS A 317 -11.48 13.95 -0.10
CA LYS A 317 -10.67 14.99 0.56
C LYS A 317 -11.27 15.34 1.94
N LEU A 318 -10.43 15.34 2.96
CA LEU A 318 -10.79 15.71 4.34
C LEU A 318 -10.31 17.13 4.68
N GLY A 319 -9.26 17.61 4.01
CA GLY A 319 -8.70 18.93 4.20
C GLY A 319 -7.28 19.04 3.69
N ASN A 320 -6.54 20.05 4.18
CA ASN A 320 -5.14 20.27 3.84
C ASN A 320 -4.33 20.63 5.08
N LEU A 321 -3.09 20.14 5.18
CA LEU A 321 -2.19 20.37 6.32
C LEU A 321 -1.69 21.80 6.43
N HIS A 322 -1.75 22.59 5.36
CA HIS A 322 -1.45 24.02 5.39
C HIS A 322 -2.55 24.85 6.08
N GLU A 323 -3.74 24.28 6.24
CA GLU A 323 -4.89 24.96 6.83
C GLU A 323 -5.17 24.52 8.27
N LYS A 324 -5.00 23.20 8.55
CA LYS A 324 -5.33 22.61 9.86
C LYS A 324 -4.58 21.31 10.12
N ARG A 325 -4.46 20.95 11.39
CA ARG A 325 -3.80 19.71 11.83
C ARG A 325 -4.59 18.48 11.40
N LEU A 326 -3.90 17.34 11.23
CA LEU A 326 -4.53 16.05 10.91
C LEU A 326 -5.61 15.67 11.93
N ARG A 327 -5.36 15.91 13.23
CA ARG A 327 -6.31 15.61 14.31
C ARG A 327 -7.66 16.30 14.15
N ASP A 328 -7.69 17.49 13.56
CA ASP A 328 -8.90 18.28 13.34
C ASP A 328 -9.74 17.79 12.15
N MET A 329 -9.16 16.94 11.30
CA MET A 329 -9.81 16.33 10.13
C MET A 329 -10.35 14.93 10.44
N LEU A 330 -9.77 14.24 11.43
CA LEU A 330 -10.12 12.87 11.77
C LEU A 330 -11.42 12.78 12.56
N PHE A 331 -12.23 11.76 12.26
CA PHE A 331 -13.46 11.41 12.98
C PHE A 331 -14.57 12.48 12.94
N THR A 332 -14.40 13.52 12.13
CA THR A 332 -15.43 14.51 11.82
C THR A 332 -16.57 13.91 11.01
N ASP A 333 -17.70 14.61 10.89
CA ASP A 333 -18.80 14.18 10.04
C ASP A 333 -18.37 14.03 8.58
N THR A 334 -17.48 14.88 8.08
CA THR A 334 -16.86 14.75 6.76
C THR A 334 -16.15 13.40 6.62
N HIS A 335 -15.33 13.02 7.61
CA HIS A 335 -14.62 11.74 7.60
C HIS A 335 -15.59 10.55 7.71
N VAL A 336 -16.62 10.64 8.55
CA VAL A 336 -17.65 9.61 8.68
C VAL A 336 -18.40 9.40 7.38
N ASN A 337 -18.82 10.49 6.73
CA ASN A 337 -19.54 10.42 5.46
C ASN A 337 -18.67 9.91 4.32
N ALA A 338 -17.40 10.33 4.27
CA ALA A 338 -16.40 9.79 3.34
C ALA A 338 -16.24 8.27 3.50
N ALA A 339 -16.14 7.77 4.74
CA ALA A 339 -16.00 6.36 5.03
C ALA A 339 -17.20 5.53 4.55
N ARG A 340 -18.42 6.03 4.78
CA ARG A 340 -19.66 5.40 4.31
C ARG A 340 -19.76 5.40 2.80
N SER A 341 -19.47 6.54 2.17
CA SER A 341 -19.49 6.69 0.72
C SER A 341 -18.46 5.77 0.04
N ALA A 342 -17.25 5.65 0.60
CA ALA A 342 -16.25 4.73 0.10
C ALA A 342 -16.70 3.27 0.21
N PHE A 343 -17.25 2.86 1.35
CA PHE A 343 -17.75 1.51 1.54
C PHE A 343 -18.86 1.17 0.53
N ALA A 344 -19.78 2.11 0.30
CA ALA A 344 -20.87 1.97 -0.66
C ALA A 344 -20.44 2.14 -2.13
N LEU A 345 -19.16 2.41 -2.41
CA LEU A 345 -18.63 2.69 -3.76
C LEU A 345 -19.27 3.92 -4.44
N ASN A 346 -19.64 4.93 -3.67
CA ASN A 346 -20.07 6.23 -4.20
C ASN A 346 -18.85 7.06 -4.63
N CYS A 347 -18.08 6.51 -5.57
CA CYS A 347 -16.81 7.04 -6.10
C CYS A 347 -16.57 6.42 -7.48
N PRO A 348 -15.53 6.86 -8.25
CA PRO A 348 -15.21 6.27 -9.54
C PRO A 348 -14.90 4.76 -9.49
N ASN A 349 -14.79 4.18 -8.28
CA ASN A 349 -14.33 2.83 -8.00
C ASN A 349 -12.91 2.59 -8.54
N CYS A 350 -12.22 1.65 -7.99
CA CYS A 350 -10.88 1.24 -8.41
C CYS A 350 -10.57 -0.15 -7.81
N HIS A 351 -9.43 -0.71 -8.13
CA HIS A 351 -8.99 -1.98 -7.54
C HIS A 351 -7.99 -1.82 -6.38
N CYS A 352 -7.82 -0.59 -5.83
CA CYS A 352 -7.02 -0.41 -4.62
C CYS A 352 -7.51 -1.31 -3.48
N GLY A 353 -6.59 -2.08 -2.89
CA GLY A 353 -6.91 -3.04 -1.83
C GLY A 353 -7.77 -4.20 -2.30
N TYR A 354 -7.67 -4.60 -3.56
CA TYR A 354 -8.39 -5.71 -4.12
C TYR A 354 -8.22 -7.01 -3.29
N ASP A 355 -7.05 -7.20 -2.72
CA ASP A 355 -6.69 -8.32 -1.85
C ASP A 355 -7.51 -8.35 -0.56
N SER A 356 -7.53 -7.23 0.17
CA SER A 356 -8.30 -7.09 1.40
C SER A 356 -9.81 -7.03 1.14
N ARG A 357 -10.23 -6.42 0.04
CA ARG A 357 -11.63 -6.37 -0.38
C ARG A 357 -12.17 -7.75 -0.73
N THR A 358 -11.43 -8.52 -1.55
CA THR A 358 -11.79 -9.91 -1.88
C THR A 358 -11.84 -10.79 -0.63
N SER A 359 -10.83 -10.70 0.24
CA SER A 359 -10.76 -11.51 1.46
C SER A 359 -11.83 -11.12 2.48
N GLY A 360 -12.15 -9.84 2.59
CA GLY A 360 -13.07 -9.28 3.58
C GLY A 360 -14.54 -9.42 3.23
N HIS A 361 -14.90 -9.47 1.95
CA HIS A 361 -16.28 -9.58 1.48
C HIS A 361 -16.66 -11.03 1.25
N ALA A 362 -17.53 -11.59 2.10
CA ALA A 362 -17.84 -13.01 2.09
C ALA A 362 -18.38 -13.53 0.73
N PRO A 363 -19.35 -12.88 0.05
CA PRO A 363 -19.82 -13.32 -1.26
C PRO A 363 -18.71 -13.38 -2.31
N THR A 364 -17.85 -12.33 -2.39
CA THR A 364 -16.74 -12.31 -3.34
C THR A 364 -15.72 -13.40 -3.02
N ARG A 365 -15.38 -13.57 -1.74
CA ARG A 365 -14.47 -14.64 -1.32
C ARG A 365 -14.99 -16.01 -1.71
N GLN A 366 -16.27 -16.30 -1.48
CA GLN A 366 -16.90 -17.57 -1.85
C GLN A 366 -16.86 -17.84 -3.35
N GLN A 367 -17.05 -16.81 -4.17
CA GLN A 367 -16.98 -16.90 -5.63
C GLN A 367 -15.63 -17.44 -6.14
N TYR A 368 -14.52 -17.13 -5.46
CA TYR A 368 -13.15 -17.47 -5.86
C TYR A 368 -12.52 -18.55 -4.96
N MET A 369 -13.24 -19.10 -4.00
CA MET A 369 -12.82 -20.30 -3.29
C MET A 369 -12.90 -21.45 -4.30
N GLY A 370 -11.75 -21.99 -4.71
CA GLY A 370 -11.73 -23.15 -5.58
C GLY A 370 -12.46 -24.33 -4.93
N SER A 371 -13.08 -25.13 -5.78
CA SER A 371 -13.62 -26.44 -5.42
C SER A 371 -12.51 -27.35 -4.95
#